data_17976fd9f6120f5f458719ace88f0033
#
_entry.id   17976fd9f6120f5f458719ace88f0033
#
_cell.length_a   1.000
_cell.length_b   1.000
_cell.length_c   1.000
_cell.angle_alpha   90.00
_cell.angle_beta   90.00
_cell.angle_gamma   90.00
#
_symmetry.space_group_name_H-M   'P 1'
#
loop_
_entity.id
_entity.type
_entity.pdbx_description
1 polymer ?
#
loop_
_entity_poly.entity_id
_entity_poly.type
_entity_poly.pdbx_seq_one_letter_code
_entity_poly.pdbx_strand_id
1 'polypeptide(L)'
;MEKLHAPSYYREYEALILKNIEAQNSHVNYYEIYQRIMDILLTLIGLTIGIPLMIIFGLAIKLETPGSIFYSQERVGKDGKVFRVYKLRSMVSDAEKNGAQWAQKNDCRVTRVGAFIRKTRIDEIPQLFNVLIGDMSIIGPRPERPMFTVEFNNEIPGFVRRLQVRPGLTGWAQINGGYDITPREKWELDMYYIENRSIQMDLMIILKTITVVLTGHGAR
;
A
#
# COMPACT_ATOMS: atom_id res chain seq x y z
N MET A 1 21.00 0.97 -20.71
CA MET A 1 21.03 2.37 -21.22
C MET A 1 19.71 3.14 -20.97
N GLU A 2 18.99 2.88 -19.85
CA GLU A 2 17.67 3.49 -19.57
C GLU A 2 17.64 4.53 -18.42
N LYS A 3 18.82 4.80 -17.80
CA LYS A 3 18.91 5.71 -16.64
C LYS A 3 18.95 7.21 -16.98
N LEU A 4 19.04 7.59 -18.26
CA LEU A 4 19.23 8.99 -18.67
C LEU A 4 17.94 9.82 -18.71
N HIS A 5 16.74 9.20 -18.54
CA HIS A 5 15.43 9.87 -18.60
C HIS A 5 14.57 9.64 -17.36
N ALA A 6 15.15 9.14 -16.25
CA ALA A 6 14.42 9.04 -15.00
C ALA A 6 14.05 10.44 -14.48
N PRO A 7 12.81 10.68 -14.04
CA PRO A 7 12.40 11.96 -13.44
C PRO A 7 13.35 12.37 -12.31
N SER A 8 13.54 13.67 -12.08
CA SER A 8 14.50 14.20 -11.10
C SER A 8 14.34 13.60 -9.70
N TYR A 9 13.11 13.32 -9.28
CA TYR A 9 12.80 12.71 -7.98
C TYR A 9 13.36 11.28 -7.83
N TYR A 10 13.61 10.54 -8.91
CA TYR A 10 14.24 9.22 -8.82
C TYR A 10 15.71 9.30 -8.38
N ARG A 11 16.45 10.32 -8.82
CA ARG A 11 17.83 10.55 -8.38
C ARG A 11 17.89 10.93 -6.90
N GLU A 12 16.98 11.82 -6.46
CA GLU A 12 16.85 12.18 -5.06
C GLU A 12 16.45 10.99 -4.20
N TYR A 13 15.54 10.16 -4.69
CA TYR A 13 15.12 8.93 -4.03
C TYR A 13 16.29 7.93 -3.91
N GLU A 14 17.04 7.64 -4.98
CA GLU A 14 18.20 6.74 -4.93
C GLU A 14 19.24 7.24 -3.92
N ALA A 15 19.57 8.53 -3.93
CA ALA A 15 20.50 9.12 -2.97
C ALA A 15 20.01 9.02 -1.52
N LEU A 16 18.72 9.24 -1.28
CA LEU A 16 18.09 9.11 0.02
C LEU A 16 18.18 7.67 0.55
N ILE A 17 17.85 6.70 -0.29
CA ILE A 17 17.87 5.27 0.08
C ILE A 17 19.29 4.79 0.37
N LEU A 18 20.26 5.09 -0.49
CA LEU A 18 21.66 4.74 -0.27
C LEU A 18 22.18 5.29 1.07
N LYS A 19 21.86 6.54 1.40
CA LYS A 19 22.30 7.16 2.66
C LYS A 19 21.73 6.49 3.93
N ASN A 20 20.52 5.90 3.84
CA ASN A 20 19.78 5.44 5.03
C ASN A 20 19.79 3.91 5.21
N ILE A 21 20.09 3.12 4.17
CA ILE A 21 19.99 1.64 4.21
C ILE A 21 21.32 0.96 4.53
N GLU A 22 22.47 1.60 4.32
CA GLU A 22 23.80 1.02 4.60
C GLU A 22 24.02 0.58 6.06
N ALA A 23 23.09 0.87 6.98
CA ALA A 23 23.24 0.64 8.42
C ALA A 23 22.49 -0.59 8.99
N GLN A 24 21.83 -1.41 8.15
CA GLN A 24 21.01 -2.51 8.69
C GLN A 24 21.60 -3.90 8.47
N ASN A 25 22.18 -4.46 9.55
CA ASN A 25 22.53 -5.89 9.62
C ASN A 25 21.26 -6.74 9.65
N SER A 26 21.07 -7.58 8.64
CA SER A 26 19.93 -8.51 8.52
C SER A 26 20.12 -9.73 9.40
N HIS A 27 19.76 -9.63 10.68
CA HIS A 27 19.49 -10.84 11.47
C HIS A 27 18.10 -11.34 11.13
N VAL A 28 18.01 -12.62 10.71
CA VAL A 28 16.71 -13.28 10.49
C VAL A 28 15.97 -13.32 11.82
N ASN A 29 14.88 -12.56 11.93
CA ASN A 29 14.07 -12.52 13.12
C ASN A 29 12.96 -13.60 13.02
N TYR A 30 12.81 -14.45 14.05
CA TYR A 30 11.71 -15.44 14.14
C TYR A 30 10.33 -14.83 13.87
N TYR A 31 10.12 -13.58 14.27
CA TYR A 31 8.90 -12.84 13.97
C TYR A 31 8.69 -12.65 12.45
N GLU A 32 9.73 -12.39 11.67
CA GLU A 32 9.59 -12.24 10.21
C GLU A 32 9.23 -13.56 9.52
N ILE A 33 9.70 -14.68 10.04
CA ILE A 33 9.32 -16.03 9.55
C ILE A 33 7.84 -16.29 9.88
N TYR A 34 7.43 -16.06 11.13
CA TYR A 34 6.03 -16.15 11.55
C TYR A 34 5.13 -15.27 10.67
N GLN A 35 5.47 -13.99 10.52
CA GLN A 35 4.73 -13.04 9.70
C GLN A 35 4.58 -13.55 8.26
N ARG A 36 5.66 -14.10 7.69
CA ARG A 36 5.62 -14.64 6.32
C ARG A 36 4.69 -15.85 6.17
N ILE A 37 4.69 -16.75 7.14
CA ILE A 37 3.77 -17.91 7.15
C ILE A 37 2.32 -17.41 7.22
N MET A 38 2.02 -16.47 8.12
CA MET A 38 0.70 -15.87 8.25
C MET A 38 0.27 -15.11 6.99
N ASP A 39 1.19 -14.37 6.35
CA ASP A 39 0.96 -13.71 5.07
C ASP A 39 0.48 -14.68 3.99
N ILE A 40 1.18 -15.80 3.83
CA ILE A 40 0.84 -16.82 2.82
C ILE A 40 -0.52 -17.44 3.14
N LEU A 41 -0.75 -17.87 4.39
CA LEU A 41 -2.01 -18.53 4.79
C LEU A 41 -3.21 -17.59 4.59
N LEU A 42 -3.13 -16.36 5.11
CA LEU A 42 -4.23 -15.40 4.98
C LEU A 42 -4.45 -14.97 3.53
N THR A 43 -3.38 -14.86 2.74
CA THR A 43 -3.49 -14.53 1.33
C THR A 43 -4.18 -15.65 0.55
N LEU A 44 -3.85 -16.91 0.77
CA LEU A 44 -4.51 -18.05 0.11
C LEU A 44 -6.00 -18.08 0.45
N ILE A 45 -6.35 -17.90 1.73
CA ILE A 45 -7.75 -17.79 2.16
C ILE A 45 -8.43 -16.60 1.49
N GLY A 46 -7.78 -15.42 1.50
CA GLY A 46 -8.32 -14.20 0.89
C GLY A 46 -8.54 -14.32 -0.61
N LEU A 47 -7.66 -15.02 -1.33
CA LEU A 47 -7.79 -15.23 -2.78
C LEU A 47 -8.95 -16.17 -3.15
N THR A 48 -9.37 -17.12 -2.30
CA THR A 48 -10.52 -17.97 -2.59
C THR A 48 -11.81 -17.16 -2.76
N ILE A 49 -11.97 -16.09 -1.97
CA ILE A 49 -13.10 -15.15 -2.07
C ILE A 49 -12.77 -14.03 -3.05
N GLY A 50 -11.52 -13.57 -3.05
CA GLY A 50 -11.06 -12.42 -3.82
C GLY A 50 -11.10 -12.65 -5.33
N ILE A 51 -10.75 -13.84 -5.82
CA ILE A 51 -10.76 -14.14 -7.27
C ILE A 51 -12.16 -14.02 -7.86
N PRO A 52 -13.22 -14.65 -7.32
CA PRO A 52 -14.59 -14.44 -7.80
C PRO A 52 -15.01 -12.96 -7.80
N LEU A 53 -14.70 -12.20 -6.74
CA LEU A 53 -15.00 -10.78 -6.67
C LEU A 53 -14.24 -9.97 -7.74
N MET A 54 -12.97 -10.27 -7.96
CA MET A 54 -12.19 -9.61 -9.03
C MET A 54 -12.77 -9.86 -10.42
N ILE A 55 -13.30 -11.06 -10.69
CA ILE A 55 -13.93 -11.37 -11.96
C ILE A 55 -15.22 -10.55 -12.11
N ILE A 56 -16.10 -10.57 -11.11
CA ILE A 56 -17.38 -9.85 -11.14
C ILE A 56 -17.16 -8.34 -11.33
N PHE A 57 -16.33 -7.73 -10.48
CA PHE A 57 -16.08 -6.29 -10.57
C PHE A 57 -15.18 -5.91 -11.75
N GLY A 58 -14.30 -6.80 -12.19
CA GLY A 58 -13.52 -6.61 -13.42
C GLY A 58 -14.42 -6.50 -14.66
N LEU A 59 -15.44 -7.35 -14.77
CA LEU A 59 -16.46 -7.24 -15.82
C LEU A 59 -17.27 -5.95 -15.70
N ALA A 60 -17.71 -5.58 -14.49
CA ALA A 60 -18.43 -4.33 -14.26
C ALA A 60 -17.62 -3.09 -14.67
N ILE A 61 -16.32 -3.05 -14.31
CA ILE A 61 -15.39 -1.98 -14.72
C ILE A 61 -15.27 -1.91 -16.25
N LYS A 62 -15.17 -3.05 -16.91
CA LYS A 62 -15.01 -3.12 -18.36
C LYS A 62 -16.26 -2.67 -19.10
N LEU A 63 -17.44 -2.94 -18.54
CA LEU A 63 -18.74 -2.50 -19.07
C LEU A 63 -18.98 -1.00 -18.86
N GLU A 64 -18.53 -0.44 -17.72
CA GLU A 64 -18.73 0.97 -17.41
C GLU A 64 -17.79 1.89 -18.21
N THR A 65 -16.51 1.53 -18.35
CA THR A 65 -15.51 2.39 -19.00
C THR A 65 -14.51 1.59 -19.83
N PRO A 66 -14.08 2.09 -21.01
CA PRO A 66 -13.07 1.45 -21.84
C PRO A 66 -11.70 1.44 -21.13
N GLY A 67 -10.82 0.47 -21.47
CA GLY A 67 -9.46 0.37 -20.98
C GLY A 67 -9.18 -0.90 -20.16
N SER A 68 -8.06 -0.94 -19.44
CA SER A 68 -7.65 -2.08 -18.60
C SER A 68 -8.53 -2.23 -17.37
N ILE A 69 -8.80 -3.47 -16.95
CA ILE A 69 -9.47 -3.79 -15.68
C ILE A 69 -8.54 -3.49 -14.50
N PHE A 70 -7.24 -3.75 -14.67
CA PHE A 70 -6.24 -3.53 -13.64
C PHE A 70 -5.51 -2.21 -13.83
N TYR A 71 -5.16 -1.61 -12.73
CA TYR A 71 -4.28 -0.46 -12.58
C TYR A 71 -3.05 -0.87 -11.77
N SER A 72 -1.89 -0.38 -12.14
CA SER A 72 -0.67 -0.59 -11.38
C SER A 72 0.07 0.71 -11.14
N GLN A 73 0.71 0.82 -9.97
CA GLN A 73 1.44 2.01 -9.54
C GLN A 73 2.69 1.65 -8.77
N GLU A 74 3.77 2.38 -9.02
CA GLU A 74 5.02 2.20 -8.30
C GLU A 74 4.91 2.66 -6.85
N ARG A 75 5.45 1.85 -5.95
CA ARG A 75 5.49 2.05 -4.51
C ARG A 75 6.85 1.66 -3.96
N VAL A 76 7.17 2.21 -2.80
CA VAL A 76 8.39 1.91 -2.08
C VAL A 76 8.13 0.79 -1.07
N GLY A 77 8.92 -0.28 -1.18
CA GLY A 77 8.89 -1.44 -0.32
C GLY A 77 10.00 -1.47 0.72
N LYS A 78 10.21 -2.67 1.31
CA LYS A 78 11.29 -2.91 2.28
C LYS A 78 12.64 -2.56 1.65
N ASP A 79 13.51 -1.98 2.46
CA ASP A 79 14.87 -1.56 2.11
C ASP A 79 14.92 -0.61 0.89
N GLY A 80 13.83 0.15 0.67
CA GLY A 80 13.72 1.10 -0.42
C GLY A 80 13.52 0.49 -1.80
N LYS A 81 13.29 -0.82 -1.91
CA LYS A 81 13.05 -1.48 -3.19
C LYS A 81 11.73 -1.01 -3.80
N VAL A 82 11.76 -0.45 -5.01
CA VAL A 82 10.55 -0.06 -5.74
C VAL A 82 9.87 -1.31 -6.32
N PHE A 83 8.57 -1.40 -6.14
CA PHE A 83 7.73 -2.47 -6.69
C PHE A 83 6.42 -1.90 -7.21
N ARG A 84 5.63 -2.70 -7.94
CA ARG A 84 4.33 -2.29 -8.47
C ARG A 84 3.20 -2.89 -7.63
N VAL A 85 2.36 -2.04 -7.04
CA VAL A 85 1.09 -2.47 -6.48
C VAL A 85 0.05 -2.65 -7.58
N TYR A 86 -0.78 -3.68 -7.45
CA TYR A 86 -1.88 -3.95 -8.36
C TYR A 86 -3.22 -3.63 -7.69
N LYS A 87 -4.12 -3.00 -8.44
CA LYS A 87 -5.49 -2.68 -8.01
C LYS A 87 -6.48 -2.93 -9.14
N LEU A 88 -7.75 -3.07 -8.81
CA LEU A 88 -8.80 -2.87 -9.81
C LEU A 88 -8.92 -1.38 -10.13
N ARG A 89 -9.13 -1.07 -11.39
CA ARG A 89 -9.28 0.32 -11.84
C ARG A 89 -10.57 0.91 -11.29
N SER A 90 -10.46 1.97 -10.51
CA SER A 90 -11.56 2.69 -9.89
C SER A 90 -11.78 4.11 -10.44
N MET A 91 -10.91 4.54 -11.36
CA MET A 91 -10.96 5.86 -11.98
C MET A 91 -10.98 5.72 -13.51
N VAL A 92 -11.36 6.80 -14.20
CA VAL A 92 -11.26 6.90 -15.66
C VAL A 92 -9.81 6.69 -16.13
N SER A 93 -9.62 6.23 -17.37
CA SER A 93 -8.30 5.82 -17.89
C SER A 93 -7.28 6.95 -17.97
N ASP A 94 -7.72 8.19 -18.08
CA ASP A 94 -6.91 9.41 -18.16
C ASP A 94 -6.83 10.19 -16.83
N ALA A 95 -7.19 9.56 -15.71
CA ALA A 95 -7.27 10.19 -14.39
C ALA A 95 -5.95 10.87 -13.93
N GLU A 96 -4.79 10.40 -14.38
CA GLU A 96 -3.47 10.97 -14.07
C GLU A 96 -2.85 11.75 -15.24
N LYS A 97 -3.65 12.17 -16.25
CA LYS A 97 -3.18 12.93 -17.41
C LYS A 97 -2.42 14.22 -17.03
N ASN A 98 -2.80 14.84 -15.93
CA ASN A 98 -2.17 16.06 -15.40
C ASN A 98 -1.14 15.76 -14.29
N GLY A 99 -0.61 14.53 -14.25
CA GLY A 99 0.35 14.10 -13.23
C GLY A 99 -0.28 13.45 -12.01
N ALA A 100 0.58 13.01 -11.11
CA ALA A 100 0.20 12.32 -9.90
C ALA A 100 -0.48 13.27 -8.91
N GLN A 101 -1.67 12.92 -8.46
CA GLN A 101 -2.44 13.70 -7.49
C GLN A 101 -2.98 12.78 -6.39
N TRP A 102 -3.07 13.31 -5.18
CA TRP A 102 -3.81 12.65 -4.10
C TRP A 102 -5.29 12.63 -4.42
N ALA A 103 -5.95 11.49 -4.13
CA ALA A 103 -7.38 11.37 -4.29
C ALA A 103 -8.10 12.33 -3.33
N GLN A 104 -9.00 13.15 -3.86
CA GLN A 104 -9.81 14.08 -3.10
C GLN A 104 -11.14 13.44 -2.67
N LYS A 105 -11.80 14.03 -1.67
CA LYS A 105 -13.17 13.66 -1.32
C LYS A 105 -14.10 14.05 -2.48
N ASN A 106 -14.92 13.11 -2.95
CA ASN A 106 -15.78 13.28 -4.13
C ASN A 106 -15.01 13.57 -5.44
N ASP A 107 -13.88 12.90 -5.64
CA ASP A 107 -13.03 13.04 -6.81
C ASP A 107 -13.79 12.67 -8.09
N CYS A 108 -13.97 13.63 -9.01
CA CYS A 108 -14.73 13.46 -10.26
C CYS A 108 -14.14 12.42 -11.21
N ARG A 109 -12.89 11.99 -10.99
CA ARG A 109 -12.21 10.94 -11.78
C ARG A 109 -12.70 9.54 -11.42
N VAL A 110 -13.37 9.38 -10.27
CA VAL A 110 -13.85 8.07 -9.78
C VAL A 110 -15.12 7.68 -10.52
N THR A 111 -15.17 6.45 -11.08
CA THR A 111 -16.35 5.91 -11.74
C THR A 111 -17.39 5.44 -10.71
N ARG A 112 -18.60 5.09 -11.13
CA ARG A 112 -19.66 4.60 -10.21
C ARG A 112 -19.28 3.26 -9.61
N VAL A 113 -18.84 2.30 -10.43
CA VAL A 113 -18.28 1.02 -9.96
C VAL A 113 -17.05 1.29 -9.11
N GLY A 114 -16.19 2.23 -9.53
CA GLY A 114 -15.01 2.65 -8.80
C GLY A 114 -15.31 3.15 -7.39
N ALA A 115 -16.34 3.96 -7.22
CA ALA A 115 -16.75 4.45 -5.90
C ALA A 115 -17.17 3.30 -4.97
N PHE A 116 -17.92 2.33 -5.51
CA PHE A 116 -18.34 1.16 -4.73
C PHE A 116 -17.15 0.29 -4.31
N ILE A 117 -16.26 -0.09 -5.26
CA ILE A 117 -15.12 -0.97 -4.96
C ILE A 117 -14.09 -0.30 -4.03
N ARG A 118 -13.94 1.03 -4.08
CA ARG A 118 -13.10 1.80 -3.13
C ARG A 118 -13.69 1.79 -1.74
N LYS A 119 -15.00 2.07 -1.61
CA LYS A 119 -15.71 2.06 -0.32
C LYS A 119 -15.62 0.69 0.36
N THR A 120 -15.67 -0.40 -0.42
CA THR A 120 -15.62 -1.78 0.08
C THR A 120 -14.21 -2.38 0.10
N ARG A 121 -13.18 -1.61 -0.30
CA ARG A 121 -11.79 -2.06 -0.44
C ARG A 121 -11.58 -3.21 -1.43
N ILE A 122 -12.56 -3.55 -2.25
CA ILE A 122 -12.48 -4.59 -3.29
C ILE A 122 -11.41 -4.23 -4.33
N ASP A 123 -11.20 -2.94 -4.59
CA ASP A 123 -10.15 -2.47 -5.50
C ASP A 123 -8.74 -2.88 -5.07
N GLU A 124 -8.51 -3.16 -3.80
CA GLU A 124 -7.21 -3.53 -3.23
C GLU A 124 -6.96 -5.05 -3.20
N ILE A 125 -7.96 -5.90 -3.52
CA ILE A 125 -7.81 -7.36 -3.55
C ILE A 125 -6.62 -7.84 -4.41
N PRO A 126 -6.32 -7.26 -5.59
CA PRO A 126 -5.15 -7.67 -6.37
C PRO A 126 -3.81 -7.53 -5.64
N GLN A 127 -3.70 -6.69 -4.60
CA GLN A 127 -2.48 -6.58 -3.78
C GLN A 127 -2.16 -7.86 -3.00
N LEU A 128 -3.12 -8.79 -2.84
CA LEU A 128 -2.85 -10.12 -2.30
C LEU A 128 -1.78 -10.86 -3.12
N PHE A 129 -1.69 -10.62 -4.43
CA PHE A 129 -0.59 -11.15 -5.24
C PHE A 129 0.76 -10.52 -4.86
N ASN A 130 0.80 -9.22 -4.52
CA ASN A 130 2.02 -8.59 -4.00
C ASN A 130 2.45 -9.20 -2.65
N VAL A 131 1.48 -9.56 -1.81
CA VAL A 131 1.78 -10.29 -0.56
C VAL A 131 2.32 -11.68 -0.87
N LEU A 132 1.70 -12.41 -1.79
CA LEU A 132 2.10 -13.77 -2.15
C LEU A 132 3.53 -13.84 -2.70
N ILE A 133 3.93 -12.90 -3.56
CA ILE A 133 5.30 -12.84 -4.10
C ILE A 133 6.32 -12.26 -3.12
N GLY A 134 5.89 -11.59 -2.04
CA GLY A 134 6.73 -11.11 -0.94
C GLY A 134 7.15 -9.64 -1.04
N ASP A 135 6.61 -8.86 -1.98
CA ASP A 135 6.80 -7.41 -2.04
C ASP A 135 6.06 -6.69 -0.90
N MET A 136 4.96 -7.28 -0.44
CA MET A 136 4.13 -6.79 0.66
C MET A 136 3.92 -7.85 1.75
N SER A 137 3.38 -7.43 2.87
CA SER A 137 2.79 -8.22 3.95
C SER A 137 1.30 -7.89 4.07
N ILE A 138 0.54 -8.73 4.75
CA ILE A 138 -0.83 -8.36 5.18
C ILE A 138 -0.75 -7.16 6.12
N ILE A 139 0.20 -7.17 7.08
CA ILE A 139 0.32 -6.15 8.11
C ILE A 139 1.65 -5.40 7.97
N GLY A 140 1.59 -4.07 7.94
CA GLY A 140 2.76 -3.20 7.88
C GLY A 140 2.40 -1.76 7.53
N PRO A 141 3.38 -0.87 7.47
CA PRO A 141 3.19 0.49 6.98
C PRO A 141 2.66 0.52 5.55
N ARG A 142 1.67 1.36 5.26
CA ARG A 142 1.14 1.48 3.90
C ARG A 142 2.21 2.06 2.96
N PRO A 143 2.48 1.43 1.78
CA PRO A 143 3.56 1.87 0.90
C PRO A 143 3.23 3.21 0.23
N GLU A 144 4.22 4.10 0.17
CA GLU A 144 4.13 5.40 -0.51
C GLU A 144 4.74 5.36 -1.91
N ARG A 145 4.39 6.35 -2.74
CA ARG A 145 5.05 6.58 -4.03
C ARG A 145 6.48 7.10 -3.80
N PRO A 146 7.46 6.80 -4.69
CA PRO A 146 8.82 7.29 -4.53
C PRO A 146 8.90 8.81 -4.32
N MET A 147 8.16 9.60 -5.12
CA MET A 147 8.13 11.05 -5.01
C MET A 147 7.64 11.54 -3.64
N PHE A 148 6.56 10.94 -3.10
CA PHE A 148 6.04 11.30 -1.78
C PHE A 148 6.96 10.84 -0.65
N THR A 149 7.72 9.75 -0.86
CA THR A 149 8.72 9.32 0.13
C THR A 149 9.83 10.36 0.28
N VAL A 150 10.29 10.96 -0.83
CA VAL A 150 11.27 12.04 -0.80
C VAL A 150 10.69 13.29 -0.13
N GLU A 151 9.51 13.74 -0.58
CA GLU A 151 8.81 14.91 -0.06
C GLU A 151 8.63 14.79 1.46
N PHE A 152 8.04 13.68 1.93
CA PHE A 152 7.80 13.47 3.36
C PHE A 152 9.09 13.31 4.17
N ASN A 153 10.17 12.75 3.61
CA ASN A 153 11.43 12.69 4.33
C ASN A 153 12.12 14.04 4.46
N ASN A 154 11.89 14.96 3.53
CA ASN A 154 12.36 16.35 3.64
C ASN A 154 11.62 17.11 4.75
N GLU A 155 10.32 16.85 4.93
CA GLU A 155 9.50 17.47 5.98
C GLU A 155 9.65 16.78 7.33
N ILE A 156 9.86 15.46 7.33
CA ILE A 156 9.94 14.59 8.51
C ILE A 156 11.25 13.81 8.42
N PRO A 157 12.37 14.33 8.93
CA PRO A 157 13.65 13.64 8.89
C PRO A 157 13.54 12.23 9.53
N GLY A 158 13.92 11.21 8.76
CA GLY A 158 13.79 9.82 9.18
C GLY A 158 12.48 9.14 8.76
N PHE A 159 11.64 9.76 7.94
CA PHE A 159 10.44 9.13 7.38
C PHE A 159 10.73 7.78 6.70
N VAL A 160 11.90 7.64 6.09
CA VAL A 160 12.37 6.39 5.44
C VAL A 160 12.63 5.24 6.42
N ARG A 161 12.72 5.47 7.73
CA ARG A 161 12.86 4.39 8.73
C ARG A 161 11.69 3.39 8.68
N ARG A 162 10.54 3.81 8.19
CA ARG A 162 9.39 2.92 7.97
C ARG A 162 9.62 1.83 6.91
N LEU A 163 10.67 1.97 6.09
CA LEU A 163 11.07 1.01 5.06
C LEU A 163 11.87 -0.19 5.61
N GLN A 164 12.14 -0.25 6.91
CA GLN A 164 12.82 -1.37 7.57
C GLN A 164 12.01 -2.66 7.52
N VAL A 165 10.70 -2.56 7.31
CA VAL A 165 9.78 -3.70 7.26
C VAL A 165 9.06 -3.75 5.92
N ARG A 166 8.48 -4.92 5.59
CA ARG A 166 7.61 -5.00 4.41
C ARG A 166 6.41 -4.08 4.56
N PRO A 167 6.02 -3.37 3.50
CA PRO A 167 4.78 -2.58 3.52
C PRO A 167 3.57 -3.49 3.64
N GLY A 168 2.51 -3.00 4.30
CA GLY A 168 1.30 -3.75 4.59
C GLY A 168 0.11 -3.38 3.71
N LEU A 169 -0.76 -4.36 3.49
CA LEU A 169 -2.11 -4.14 2.96
C LEU A 169 -2.96 -3.39 4.00
N THR A 170 -2.87 -3.80 5.26
CA THR A 170 -3.37 -3.07 6.43
C THR A 170 -2.23 -2.79 7.42
N GLY A 171 -2.48 -2.03 8.49
CA GLY A 171 -1.48 -1.73 9.51
C GLY A 171 -1.98 -0.80 10.58
N TRP A 172 -1.13 -0.53 11.56
CA TRP A 172 -1.50 0.25 12.74
C TRP A 172 -2.01 1.65 12.41
N ALA A 173 -1.36 2.34 11.47
CA ALA A 173 -1.79 3.66 11.01
C ALA A 173 -3.16 3.61 10.31
N GLN A 174 -3.43 2.57 9.51
CA GLN A 174 -4.69 2.44 8.78
C GLN A 174 -5.89 2.20 9.70
N ILE A 175 -5.70 1.46 10.81
CA ILE A 175 -6.81 1.14 11.74
C ILE A 175 -7.04 2.21 12.82
N ASN A 176 -6.05 3.06 13.11
CA ASN A 176 -6.16 4.08 14.16
C ASN A 176 -6.31 5.51 13.59
N GLY A 177 -5.72 5.81 12.43
CA GLY A 177 -5.70 7.15 11.85
C GLY A 177 -6.65 7.36 10.68
N GLY A 178 -7.00 6.29 9.99
CA GLY A 178 -7.82 6.40 8.78
C GLY A 178 -7.10 7.12 7.64
N TYR A 179 -7.86 7.88 6.85
CA TYR A 179 -7.34 8.58 5.65
C TYR A 179 -6.91 10.02 5.93
N ASP A 180 -7.46 10.65 6.96
CA ASP A 180 -7.36 12.09 7.19
C ASP A 180 -6.19 12.51 8.10
N ILE A 181 -5.34 11.56 8.53
CA ILE A 181 -4.15 11.85 9.33
C ILE A 181 -3.05 12.49 8.51
N THR A 182 -2.28 13.36 9.14
CA THR A 182 -1.11 13.99 8.53
C THR A 182 0.01 12.97 8.25
N PRO A 183 0.94 13.25 7.33
CA PRO A 183 2.11 12.39 7.10
C PRO A 183 2.93 12.14 8.37
N ARG A 184 3.01 13.12 9.30
CA ARG A 184 3.70 12.99 10.59
C ARG A 184 3.00 12.03 11.52
N GLU A 185 1.70 12.19 11.74
CA GLU A 185 0.91 11.27 12.58
C GLU A 185 0.97 9.85 12.02
N LYS A 186 0.89 9.69 10.69
CA LYS A 186 1.04 8.40 10.02
C LYS A 186 2.41 7.79 10.30
N TRP A 187 3.48 8.57 10.19
CA TRP A 187 4.83 8.12 10.47
C TRP A 187 5.00 7.70 11.93
N GLU A 188 4.47 8.45 12.88
CA GLU A 188 4.51 8.12 14.31
C GLU A 188 3.80 6.79 14.59
N LEU A 189 2.61 6.57 14.01
CA LEU A 189 1.87 5.31 14.15
C LEU A 189 2.61 4.13 13.47
N ASP A 190 3.22 4.35 12.31
CA ASP A 190 4.02 3.34 11.62
C ASP A 190 5.27 2.98 12.42
N MET A 191 5.97 3.96 13.01
CA MET A 191 7.14 3.72 13.87
C MET A 191 6.75 3.01 15.16
N TYR A 192 5.62 3.39 15.78
CA TYR A 192 5.10 2.68 16.94
C TYR A 192 4.86 1.19 16.64
N TYR A 193 4.27 0.87 15.48
CA TYR A 193 4.11 -0.53 15.05
C TYR A 193 5.46 -1.23 14.90
N ILE A 194 6.40 -0.62 14.19
CA ILE A 194 7.71 -1.22 13.90
C ILE A 194 8.48 -1.55 15.19
N GLU A 195 8.41 -0.68 16.18
CA GLU A 195 9.12 -0.80 17.48
C GLU A 195 8.44 -1.80 18.44
N ASN A 196 7.10 -1.95 18.32
CA ASN A 196 6.30 -2.78 19.23
C ASN A 196 5.65 -4.00 18.58
N ARG A 197 6.01 -4.33 17.33
CA ARG A 197 5.39 -5.42 16.58
C ARG A 197 5.48 -6.75 17.33
N SER A 198 4.34 -7.42 17.40
CA SER A 198 4.17 -8.70 18.09
C SER A 198 2.98 -9.45 17.49
N ILE A 199 2.91 -10.76 17.74
CA ILE A 199 1.78 -11.60 17.32
C ILE A 199 0.45 -11.05 17.84
N GLN A 200 0.41 -10.58 19.07
CA GLN A 200 -0.79 -10.01 19.69
C GLN A 200 -1.23 -8.72 18.97
N MET A 201 -0.27 -7.86 18.64
CA MET A 201 -0.55 -6.62 17.91
C MET A 201 -1.05 -6.92 16.48
N ASP A 202 -0.46 -7.90 15.82
CA ASP A 202 -0.91 -8.33 14.49
C ASP A 202 -2.35 -8.86 14.51
N LEU A 203 -2.69 -9.71 15.46
CA LEU A 203 -4.06 -10.22 15.63
C LEU A 203 -5.06 -9.07 15.90
N MET A 204 -4.68 -8.10 16.74
CA MET A 204 -5.49 -6.91 16.99
C MET A 204 -5.72 -6.09 15.71
N ILE A 205 -4.67 -5.91 14.89
CA ILE A 205 -4.76 -5.19 13.61
C ILE A 205 -5.71 -5.92 12.66
N ILE A 206 -5.61 -7.25 12.54
CA ILE A 206 -6.51 -8.06 11.68
C ILE A 206 -7.97 -7.89 12.13
N LEU A 207 -8.26 -8.05 13.43
CA LEU A 207 -9.62 -7.92 13.95
C LEU A 207 -10.20 -6.54 13.72
N LYS A 208 -9.42 -5.48 13.99
CA LYS A 208 -9.86 -4.10 13.73
C LYS A 208 -10.01 -3.82 12.22
N THR A 209 -9.17 -4.42 11.36
CA THR A 209 -9.30 -4.27 9.91
C THR A 209 -10.63 -4.79 9.41
N ILE A 210 -11.13 -5.93 9.93
CA ILE A 210 -12.44 -6.46 9.59
C ILE A 210 -13.53 -5.41 9.89
N THR A 211 -13.48 -4.79 11.07
CA THR A 211 -14.41 -3.72 11.44
C THR A 211 -14.32 -2.52 10.51
N VAL A 212 -13.10 -2.06 10.20
CA VAL A 212 -12.85 -0.93 9.27
C VAL A 212 -13.41 -1.22 7.87
N VAL A 213 -13.22 -2.44 7.35
CA VAL A 213 -13.74 -2.86 6.04
C VAL A 213 -15.26 -2.92 6.04
N LEU A 214 -15.89 -3.49 7.09
CA LEU A 214 -17.34 -3.62 7.18
C LEU A 214 -18.05 -2.28 7.37
N THR A 215 -17.44 -1.34 8.11
CA THR A 215 -18.02 -0.01 8.35
C THR A 215 -17.71 0.99 7.24
N GLY A 216 -16.75 0.70 6.38
CA GLY A 216 -16.21 1.65 5.39
C GLY A 216 -15.48 2.84 6.00
N HIS A 217 -15.12 2.77 7.29
CA HIS A 217 -14.41 3.86 7.98
C HIS A 217 -13.06 4.13 7.32
N GLY A 218 -12.76 5.41 7.05
CA GLY A 218 -11.50 5.82 6.41
C GLY A 218 -11.38 5.39 4.94
N ALA A 219 -12.45 4.98 4.25
CA ALA A 219 -12.47 4.77 2.80
C ALA A 219 -12.77 6.10 2.06
N ARG A 220 -12.16 6.27 0.87
CA ARG A 220 -12.43 7.40 -0.04
C ARG A 220 -12.72 6.92 -1.43
#